data_97aa4c07a6e99f0413ff47a322c8ae0a
#
_entry.id   97aa4c07a6e99f0413ff47a322c8ae0a
#
_cell.length_a   1.000
_cell.length_b   1.000
_cell.length_c   1.000
_cell.angle_alpha   90.00
_cell.angle_beta   90.00
_cell.angle_gamma   90.00
#
_symmetry.space_group_name_H-M   'P 1'
#
loop_
_entity.id
_entity.type
_entity.pdbx_description
1 polymer ?
#
loop_
_entity_poly.entity_id
_entity_poly.type
_entity_poly.pdbx_seq_one_letter_code
_entity_poly.pdbx_strand_id
1 'polypeptide(L)'
;MRAENNKRQTKAAVRHVWLVLGVLGLCGSGQVAQAQTLRVAAAANLQKVLTEALIPAFQKQTGAVVTPTFGATKLLATQLANGAPLDVFVSADTQTVSKLTAAGTLTPGTARVYAIGKLVIWSRRDAKHHPRAIGDLADPAYAKIALANPALAPYGLAAQQSLARAGLTARVANRLVQAENIGQALQYAQSGNADVALTALSLVAGDKADPYIVVPDTLHAPIAQSAGLVKGSPQAALGARFLTFITGKSAAPIWKRYGYSLP
;
A
#
# COMPACT_ATOMS: atom_id res chain seq x y z
N MET A 1 -68.78 -62.85 27.94
CA MET A 1 -68.29 -64.15 28.43
C MET A 1 -66.93 -63.84 29.02
N ARG A 2 -66.98 -64.00 30.31
CA ARG A 2 -66.05 -64.73 31.22
C ARG A 2 -64.63 -64.19 31.17
N ALA A 3 -64.16 -63.58 32.20
CA ALA A 3 -63.95 -63.92 33.66
C ALA A 3 -62.45 -63.82 33.88
N GLU A 4 -62.02 -62.91 34.76
CA GLU A 4 -61.46 -63.27 36.08
C GLU A 4 -60.15 -64.08 36.03
N ASN A 5 -59.07 -63.67 36.68
CA ASN A 5 -58.80 -63.55 38.09
C ASN A 5 -57.34 -63.18 38.29
N ASN A 6 -57.02 -62.13 39.04
CA ASN A 6 -56.64 -62.14 40.47
C ASN A 6 -55.36 -62.86 40.86
N LYS A 7 -54.54 -62.16 41.52
CA LYS A 7 -53.75 -62.30 42.73
C LYS A 7 -52.30 -61.80 42.63
N ARG A 8 -52.05 -60.68 43.25
CA ARG A 8 -51.29 -60.55 44.56
C ARG A 8 -50.00 -61.35 44.66
N GLN A 9 -48.90 -60.65 44.79
CA GLN A 9 -48.04 -60.51 45.98
C GLN A 9 -46.71 -59.92 45.66
N THR A 10 -46.44 -58.81 46.27
CA THR A 10 -45.57 -58.48 47.41
C THR A 10 -44.07 -58.41 47.16
N LYS A 11 -43.58 -57.22 47.42
CA LYS A 11 -42.31 -56.79 48.08
C LYS A 11 -40.98 -57.25 47.52
N ALA A 12 -40.19 -56.22 47.05
CA ALA A 12 -38.94 -55.92 47.78
C ALA A 12 -38.35 -54.59 47.21
N ALA A 13 -38.16 -53.68 48.11
CA ALA A 13 -37.49 -52.40 47.86
C ALA A 13 -35.98 -52.66 47.67
N VAL A 14 -35.44 -52.20 46.55
CA VAL A 14 -33.98 -52.00 46.41
C VAL A 14 -33.78 -50.60 45.98
N ARG A 15 -33.34 -49.76 46.90
CA ARG A 15 -32.89 -48.40 46.72
C ARG A 15 -31.53 -48.45 45.99
N HIS A 16 -31.50 -48.16 44.68
CA HIS A 16 -30.25 -47.87 43.99
C HIS A 16 -30.10 -46.32 43.96
N VAL A 17 -29.20 -45.86 44.83
CA VAL A 17 -28.68 -44.52 44.83
C VAL A 17 -27.79 -44.39 43.62
N TRP A 18 -28.25 -43.71 42.55
CA TRP A 18 -27.39 -43.30 41.44
C TRP A 18 -26.72 -42.00 41.82
N LEU A 19 -25.42 -42.09 42.12
CA LEU A 19 -24.51 -40.98 42.29
C LEU A 19 -24.22 -40.46 40.89
N VAL A 20 -24.92 -39.36 40.47
CA VAL A 20 -24.61 -38.65 39.23
C VAL A 20 -23.42 -37.76 39.53
N LEU A 21 -22.22 -38.23 39.17
CA LEU A 21 -21.03 -37.41 39.07
C LEU A 21 -21.23 -36.46 37.88
N GLY A 22 -21.63 -35.23 38.16
CA GLY A 22 -21.65 -34.15 37.20
C GLY A 22 -20.22 -33.71 36.85
N VAL A 23 -19.68 -34.27 35.77
CA VAL A 23 -18.47 -33.69 35.14
C VAL A 23 -18.89 -32.39 34.45
N LEU A 24 -18.71 -31.27 35.14
CA LEU A 24 -18.73 -29.94 34.51
C LEU A 24 -17.54 -29.86 33.56
N GLY A 25 -17.76 -30.25 32.31
CA GLY A 25 -16.85 -29.95 31.22
C GLY A 25 -16.80 -28.43 31.01
N LEU A 26 -15.76 -27.78 31.51
CA LEU A 26 -15.36 -26.42 31.07
C LEU A 26 -14.93 -26.55 29.60
N CYS A 27 -15.91 -26.53 28.69
CA CYS A 27 -15.64 -26.15 27.29
C CYS A 27 -15.25 -24.68 27.26
N GLY A 28 -13.98 -24.39 27.49
CA GLY A 28 -13.40 -23.13 27.17
C GLY A 28 -13.57 -22.93 25.66
N SER A 29 -14.59 -22.17 25.27
CA SER A 29 -14.75 -21.67 23.90
C SER A 29 -13.54 -20.80 23.61
N GLY A 30 -12.45 -21.40 23.14
CA GLY A 30 -11.36 -20.66 22.52
C GLY A 30 -11.95 -19.91 21.34
N GLN A 31 -12.35 -18.67 21.56
CA GLN A 31 -12.63 -17.76 20.46
C GLN A 31 -11.32 -17.67 19.67
N VAL A 32 -11.29 -18.34 18.52
CA VAL A 32 -10.27 -18.11 17.50
C VAL A 32 -10.44 -16.64 17.14
N ALA A 33 -9.57 -15.79 17.66
CA ALA A 33 -9.57 -14.38 17.34
C ALA A 33 -9.40 -14.27 15.84
N GLN A 34 -10.46 -13.93 15.13
CA GLN A 34 -10.43 -13.73 13.69
C GLN A 34 -9.45 -12.60 13.41
N ALA A 35 -8.41 -12.90 12.63
CA ALA A 35 -7.38 -11.91 12.32
C ALA A 35 -8.03 -10.67 11.70
N GLN A 36 -7.82 -9.51 12.32
CA GLN A 36 -8.35 -8.25 11.81
C GLN A 36 -7.70 -7.92 10.47
N THR A 37 -8.53 -7.62 9.47
CA THR A 37 -8.05 -7.25 8.12
C THR A 37 -8.08 -5.75 7.94
N LEU A 38 -6.92 -5.15 7.62
CA LEU A 38 -6.76 -3.74 7.31
C LEU A 38 -6.63 -3.55 5.79
N ARG A 39 -7.54 -2.79 5.19
CA ARG A 39 -7.54 -2.49 3.76
C ARG A 39 -6.85 -1.15 3.53
N VAL A 40 -5.75 -1.17 2.80
CA VAL A 40 -4.87 -0.01 2.60
C VAL A 40 -4.87 0.40 1.14
N ALA A 41 -5.35 1.62 0.84
CA ALA A 41 -5.12 2.25 -0.46
C ALA A 41 -3.73 2.87 -0.45
N ALA A 42 -2.85 2.46 -1.34
CA ALA A 42 -1.46 2.90 -1.38
C ALA A 42 -1.04 3.35 -2.78
N ALA A 43 -0.34 4.47 -2.86
CA ALA A 43 0.23 4.94 -4.12
C ALA A 43 1.20 3.88 -4.71
N ALA A 44 1.20 3.72 -6.03
CA ALA A 44 1.91 2.64 -6.72
C ALA A 44 3.43 2.61 -6.47
N ASN A 45 4.06 3.76 -6.17
CA ASN A 45 5.47 3.81 -5.78
C ASN A 45 5.79 3.04 -4.49
N LEU A 46 4.78 2.74 -3.68
CA LEU A 46 4.91 2.02 -2.40
C LEU A 46 4.83 0.51 -2.55
N GLN A 47 4.49 0.02 -3.75
CA GLN A 47 4.22 -1.41 -3.95
C GLN A 47 5.35 -2.28 -3.41
N LYS A 48 6.59 -2.06 -3.84
CA LYS A 48 7.75 -2.87 -3.43
C LYS A 48 7.99 -2.80 -1.93
N VAL A 49 8.09 -1.60 -1.35
CA VAL A 49 8.41 -1.43 0.08
C VAL A 49 7.30 -1.95 1.00
N LEU A 50 6.03 -1.75 0.64
CA LEU A 50 4.91 -2.27 1.43
C LEU A 50 4.85 -3.79 1.37
N THR A 51 4.94 -4.38 0.17
CA THR A 51 4.78 -5.82 -0.01
C THR A 51 5.95 -6.62 0.55
N GLU A 52 7.18 -6.14 0.33
CA GLU A 52 8.38 -6.89 0.70
C GLU A 52 8.83 -6.67 2.16
N ALA A 53 8.46 -5.53 2.78
CA ALA A 53 9.04 -5.18 4.08
C ALA A 53 8.03 -4.65 5.11
N LEU A 54 7.32 -3.56 4.83
CA LEU A 54 6.52 -2.89 5.87
C LEU A 54 5.29 -3.70 6.28
N ILE A 55 4.54 -4.27 5.33
CA ILE A 55 3.38 -5.10 5.64
C ILE A 55 3.80 -6.37 6.39
N PRO A 56 4.79 -7.17 5.92
CA PRO A 56 5.26 -8.32 6.67
C PRO A 56 5.71 -8.00 8.10
N ALA A 57 6.43 -6.89 8.27
CA ALA A 57 6.89 -6.46 9.60
C ALA A 57 5.72 -6.06 10.52
N PHE A 58 4.73 -5.32 10.00
CA PHE A 58 3.53 -4.95 10.75
C PHE A 58 2.68 -6.17 11.11
N GLN A 59 2.45 -7.08 10.16
CA GLN A 59 1.70 -8.33 10.39
C GLN A 59 2.37 -9.21 11.45
N LYS A 60 3.70 -9.32 11.41
CA LYS A 60 4.47 -10.06 12.43
C LYS A 60 4.29 -9.45 13.82
N GLN A 61 4.22 -8.12 13.92
CA GLN A 61 4.08 -7.41 15.20
C GLN A 61 2.65 -7.46 15.76
N THR A 62 1.64 -7.58 14.91
CA THR A 62 0.24 -7.37 15.30
C THR A 62 -0.65 -8.59 15.19
N GLY A 63 -0.27 -9.59 14.40
CA GLY A 63 -1.13 -10.71 14.01
C GLY A 63 -2.25 -10.33 13.01
N ALA A 64 -2.32 -9.06 12.60
CA ALA A 64 -3.33 -8.58 11.66
C ALA A 64 -2.98 -8.94 10.21
N VAL A 65 -4.00 -9.04 9.36
CA VAL A 65 -3.83 -9.15 7.91
C VAL A 65 -3.93 -7.76 7.28
N VAL A 66 -3.01 -7.40 6.38
CA VAL A 66 -3.06 -6.14 5.63
C VAL A 66 -3.24 -6.45 4.15
N THR A 67 -4.29 -5.88 3.56
CA THR A 67 -4.61 -6.04 2.13
C THR A 67 -4.40 -4.71 1.42
N PRO A 68 -3.32 -4.53 0.66
CA PRO A 68 -3.05 -3.30 -0.08
C PRO A 68 -3.76 -3.31 -1.44
N THR A 69 -4.24 -2.12 -1.85
CA THR A 69 -4.66 -1.80 -3.21
C THR A 69 -3.73 -0.70 -3.74
N PHE A 70 -3.04 -0.96 -4.84
CA PHE A 70 -2.08 -0.02 -5.42
C PHE A 70 -2.64 0.69 -6.64
N GLY A 71 -2.34 1.98 -6.79
CA GLY A 71 -2.79 2.77 -7.93
C GLY A 71 -2.23 4.18 -7.95
N ALA A 72 -2.69 4.98 -8.92
CA ALA A 72 -2.39 6.40 -8.95
C ALA A 72 -3.04 7.12 -7.75
N THR A 73 -2.29 7.99 -7.09
CA THR A 73 -2.73 8.70 -5.87
C THR A 73 -4.13 9.33 -6.02
N LYS A 74 -4.37 10.06 -7.12
CA LYS A 74 -5.65 10.77 -7.29
C LYS A 74 -6.80 9.85 -7.68
N LEU A 75 -6.54 8.73 -8.38
CA LEU A 75 -7.57 7.72 -8.63
C LEU A 75 -8.02 7.03 -7.35
N LEU A 76 -7.07 6.63 -6.49
CA LEU A 76 -7.38 6.09 -5.16
C LEU A 76 -8.13 7.10 -4.29
N ALA A 77 -7.77 8.38 -4.35
CA ALA A 77 -8.48 9.44 -3.65
C ALA A 77 -9.93 9.58 -4.14
N THR A 78 -10.17 9.48 -5.44
CA THR A 78 -11.53 9.48 -6.02
C THR A 78 -12.33 8.26 -5.56
N GLN A 79 -11.73 7.08 -5.53
CA GLN A 79 -12.39 5.87 -5.02
C GLN A 79 -12.79 6.03 -3.54
N LEU A 80 -11.91 6.60 -2.71
CA LEU A 80 -12.20 6.90 -1.32
C LEU A 80 -13.33 7.92 -1.15
N ALA A 81 -13.32 9.01 -1.93
CA ALA A 81 -14.38 10.00 -1.91
C ALA A 81 -15.74 9.43 -2.32
N ASN A 82 -15.74 8.39 -3.18
CA ASN A 82 -16.93 7.64 -3.60
C ASN A 82 -17.29 6.48 -2.66
N GLY A 83 -16.70 6.41 -1.47
CA GLY A 83 -17.07 5.43 -0.44
C GLY A 83 -16.44 4.04 -0.61
N ALA A 84 -15.32 3.91 -1.32
CA ALA A 84 -14.60 2.64 -1.40
C ALA A 84 -14.28 2.12 0.02
N PRO A 85 -14.51 0.83 0.31
CA PRO A 85 -14.38 0.27 1.66
C PRO A 85 -12.90 0.05 2.02
N LEU A 86 -12.18 1.13 2.27
CA LEU A 86 -10.77 1.19 2.63
C LEU A 86 -10.61 1.80 4.01
N ASP A 87 -9.53 1.47 4.70
CA ASP A 87 -9.31 1.83 6.10
C ASP A 87 -8.23 2.91 6.26
N VAL A 88 -7.16 2.83 5.45
CA VAL A 88 -6.03 3.76 5.46
C VAL A 88 -5.70 4.17 4.04
N PHE A 89 -5.37 5.46 3.86
CA PHE A 89 -4.84 6.00 2.61
C PHE A 89 -3.37 6.39 2.77
N VAL A 90 -2.51 5.85 1.91
CA VAL A 90 -1.06 6.10 1.88
C VAL A 90 -0.71 6.73 0.54
N SER A 91 -0.64 8.06 0.54
CA SER A 91 -0.50 8.92 -0.65
C SER A 91 0.96 9.19 -0.99
N ALA A 92 1.24 9.41 -2.27
CA ALA A 92 2.54 9.92 -2.73
C ALA A 92 2.67 11.45 -2.66
N ASP A 93 1.70 12.16 -2.12
CA ASP A 93 1.76 13.60 -1.85
C ASP A 93 1.04 13.99 -0.55
N THR A 94 1.26 15.21 -0.10
CA THR A 94 0.58 15.79 1.07
C THR A 94 -0.72 16.50 0.69
N GLN A 95 -0.81 17.04 -0.52
CA GLN A 95 -1.93 17.85 -0.98
C GLN A 95 -3.23 17.04 -1.08
N THR A 96 -3.13 15.81 -1.61
CA THR A 96 -4.29 14.91 -1.75
C THR A 96 -4.84 14.52 -0.38
N VAL A 97 -3.96 14.20 0.60
CA VAL A 97 -4.39 13.91 1.98
C VAL A 97 -5.05 15.12 2.62
N SER A 98 -4.49 16.32 2.46
CA SER A 98 -5.10 17.56 2.98
C SER A 98 -6.49 17.81 2.38
N LYS A 99 -6.67 17.63 1.06
CA LYS A 99 -7.96 17.79 0.37
C LYS A 99 -9.00 16.78 0.89
N LEU A 100 -8.64 15.50 1.01
CA LEU A 100 -9.54 14.47 1.53
C LEU A 100 -9.90 14.70 3.02
N THR A 101 -8.95 15.23 3.80
CA THR A 101 -9.22 15.59 5.21
C THR A 101 -10.20 16.76 5.29
N ALA A 102 -10.00 17.80 4.48
CA ALA A 102 -10.90 18.96 4.43
C ALA A 102 -12.31 18.57 3.93
N ALA A 103 -12.40 17.62 3.00
CA ALA A 103 -13.67 17.07 2.50
C ALA A 103 -14.34 16.09 3.50
N GLY A 104 -13.69 15.78 4.63
CA GLY A 104 -14.25 14.85 5.63
C GLY A 104 -14.14 13.37 5.26
N THR A 105 -13.41 13.00 4.21
CA THR A 105 -13.15 11.60 3.83
C THR A 105 -12.11 10.95 4.74
N LEU A 106 -11.09 11.71 5.16
CA LEU A 106 -10.11 11.26 6.15
C LEU A 106 -10.39 11.89 7.52
N THR A 107 -10.02 11.17 8.56
CA THR A 107 -10.18 11.61 9.95
C THR A 107 -9.22 12.78 10.25
N PRO A 108 -9.72 13.95 10.69
CA PRO A 108 -8.89 15.08 11.07
C PRO A 108 -7.84 14.69 12.14
N GLY A 109 -6.65 15.28 12.05
CA GLY A 109 -5.57 15.04 13.01
C GLY A 109 -4.80 13.72 12.81
N THR A 110 -5.20 12.88 11.85
CA THR A 110 -4.51 11.60 11.56
C THR A 110 -3.45 11.70 10.47
N ALA A 111 -3.45 12.78 9.69
CA ALA A 111 -2.47 12.99 8.61
C ALA A 111 -1.05 13.00 9.15
N ARG A 112 -0.16 12.21 8.54
CA ARG A 112 1.26 12.11 8.90
C ARG A 112 2.10 12.06 7.63
N VAL A 113 3.15 12.87 7.58
CA VAL A 113 4.22 12.73 6.57
C VAL A 113 5.10 11.56 7.01
N TYR A 114 5.35 10.61 6.11
CA TYR A 114 6.10 9.40 6.43
C TYR A 114 7.43 9.30 5.69
N ALA A 115 7.55 9.88 4.49
CA ALA A 115 8.75 9.79 3.66
C ALA A 115 8.80 10.90 2.60
N ILE A 116 9.99 11.12 2.04
CA ILE A 116 10.23 11.96 0.86
C ILE A 116 10.78 11.05 -0.23
N GLY A 117 10.08 10.98 -1.36
CA GLY A 117 10.45 10.15 -2.50
C GLY A 117 11.51 10.76 -3.39
N LYS A 118 12.18 9.91 -4.18
CA LYS A 118 13.17 10.31 -5.19
C LYS A 118 12.70 9.86 -6.56
N LEU A 119 12.79 10.78 -7.53
CA LEU A 119 12.55 10.48 -8.95
C LEU A 119 13.85 9.98 -9.58
N VAL A 120 13.75 8.96 -10.41
CA VAL A 120 14.88 8.41 -11.18
C VAL A 120 14.51 8.25 -12.65
N ILE A 121 15.52 8.22 -13.50
CA ILE A 121 15.41 7.71 -14.88
C ILE A 121 16.02 6.32 -14.88
N TRP A 122 15.21 5.34 -15.21
CA TRP A 122 15.59 3.93 -15.25
C TRP A 122 15.62 3.42 -16.68
N SER A 123 16.57 2.54 -16.99
CA SER A 123 16.65 1.81 -18.25
C SER A 123 16.96 0.35 -18.00
N ARG A 124 16.59 -0.53 -18.92
CA ARG A 124 17.00 -1.95 -18.84
C ARG A 124 18.50 -2.08 -19.00
N ARG A 125 19.08 -3.10 -18.38
CA ARG A 125 20.52 -3.41 -18.49
C ARG A 125 20.96 -3.65 -19.93
N ASP A 126 20.13 -4.30 -20.72
CA ASP A 126 20.39 -4.66 -22.12
C ASP A 126 20.02 -3.55 -23.11
N ALA A 127 19.63 -2.36 -22.62
CA ALA A 127 19.36 -1.21 -23.48
C ALA A 127 20.64 -0.75 -24.18
N LYS A 128 20.51 -0.33 -25.44
CA LYS A 128 21.65 0.18 -26.23
C LYS A 128 22.21 1.49 -25.67
N HIS A 129 21.37 2.27 -25.03
CA HIS A 129 21.71 3.61 -24.49
C HIS A 129 21.23 3.71 -23.04
N HIS A 130 22.11 4.27 -22.20
CA HIS A 130 21.81 4.55 -20.79
C HIS A 130 21.99 6.04 -20.53
N PRO A 131 20.96 6.76 -20.06
CA PRO A 131 21.09 8.17 -19.73
C PRO A 131 22.00 8.35 -18.52
N ARG A 132 22.83 9.38 -18.53
CA ARG A 132 23.72 9.80 -17.43
C ARG A 132 23.21 11.05 -16.75
N ALA A 133 22.34 11.82 -17.44
CA ALA A 133 21.68 13.00 -16.95
C ALA A 133 20.29 13.12 -17.60
N ILE A 134 19.40 13.92 -17.00
CA ILE A 134 18.08 14.18 -17.59
C ILE A 134 18.19 14.84 -18.97
N GLY A 135 19.25 15.63 -19.21
CA GLY A 135 19.53 16.27 -20.49
C GLY A 135 19.68 15.29 -21.66
N ASP A 136 20.16 14.08 -21.37
CA ASP A 136 20.37 13.05 -22.40
C ASP A 136 19.05 12.59 -23.04
N LEU A 137 17.91 12.78 -22.37
CA LEU A 137 16.59 12.48 -22.93
C LEU A 137 16.26 13.35 -24.17
N ALA A 138 17.06 14.38 -24.44
CA ALA A 138 16.98 15.15 -25.69
C ALA A 138 17.41 14.31 -26.90
N ASP A 139 18.26 13.31 -26.72
CA ASP A 139 18.75 12.45 -27.79
C ASP A 139 17.59 11.65 -28.42
N PRO A 140 17.43 11.66 -29.76
CA PRO A 140 16.45 10.86 -30.47
C PRO A 140 16.56 9.34 -30.25
N ALA A 141 17.71 8.86 -29.78
CA ALA A 141 17.90 7.45 -29.40
C ALA A 141 16.91 6.99 -28.31
N TYR A 142 16.42 7.91 -27.47
CA TYR A 142 15.31 7.65 -26.55
C TYR A 142 13.97 7.96 -27.24
N ALA A 143 13.54 7.07 -28.12
CA ALA A 143 12.33 7.27 -28.94
C ALA A 143 11.03 7.24 -28.13
N LYS A 144 11.02 6.50 -27.00
CA LYS A 144 9.86 6.39 -26.10
C LYS A 144 10.30 6.57 -24.65
N ILE A 145 9.77 7.56 -23.99
CA ILE A 145 10.06 7.95 -22.61
C ILE A 145 8.79 7.76 -21.77
N ALA A 146 8.76 6.75 -20.93
CA ALA A 146 7.60 6.48 -20.07
C ALA A 146 7.61 7.37 -18.82
N LEU A 147 6.43 7.87 -18.44
CA LEU A 147 6.19 8.57 -17.19
C LEU A 147 4.74 8.35 -16.76
N ALA A 148 4.46 8.48 -15.46
CA ALA A 148 3.08 8.46 -15.00
C ALA A 148 2.34 9.73 -15.44
N ASN A 149 1.02 9.63 -15.63
CA ASN A 149 0.18 10.80 -15.95
C ASN A 149 0.30 11.88 -14.86
N PRO A 150 0.79 13.10 -15.18
CA PRO A 150 0.99 14.17 -14.21
C PRO A 150 -0.31 14.64 -13.53
N ALA A 151 -1.45 14.47 -14.20
CA ALA A 151 -2.75 14.79 -13.62
C ALA A 151 -3.18 13.81 -12.51
N LEU A 152 -2.67 12.58 -12.50
CA LEU A 152 -3.09 11.49 -11.61
C LEU A 152 -2.05 11.13 -10.56
N ALA A 153 -0.76 11.27 -10.86
CA ALA A 153 0.33 10.76 -10.05
C ALA A 153 1.37 11.84 -9.68
N PRO A 154 1.73 11.99 -8.39
CA PRO A 154 2.73 12.98 -7.95
C PRO A 154 4.10 12.81 -8.61
N TYR A 155 4.56 11.59 -8.82
CA TYR A 155 5.81 11.31 -9.54
C TYR A 155 5.74 11.71 -11.02
N GLY A 156 4.55 11.59 -11.65
CA GLY A 156 4.32 12.09 -12.99
C GLY A 156 4.43 13.61 -13.07
N LEU A 157 3.86 14.31 -12.07
CA LEU A 157 4.00 15.75 -11.94
C LEU A 157 5.47 16.16 -11.72
N ALA A 158 6.21 15.44 -10.87
CA ALA A 158 7.64 15.67 -10.66
C ALA A 158 8.44 15.45 -11.95
N ALA A 159 8.14 14.40 -12.71
CA ALA A 159 8.77 14.15 -14.02
C ALA A 159 8.49 15.29 -15.01
N GLN A 160 7.26 15.74 -15.13
CA GLN A 160 6.88 16.87 -15.97
C GLN A 160 7.62 18.17 -15.57
N GLN A 161 7.68 18.48 -14.26
CA GLN A 161 8.42 19.63 -13.75
C GLN A 161 9.91 19.53 -14.07
N SER A 162 10.50 18.35 -13.92
CA SER A 162 11.90 18.10 -14.19
C SER A 162 12.24 18.31 -15.68
N LEU A 163 11.42 17.78 -16.57
CA LEU A 163 11.57 18.00 -18.01
C LEU A 163 11.42 19.48 -18.39
N ALA A 164 10.47 20.19 -17.76
CA ALA A 164 10.27 21.61 -18.00
C ALA A 164 11.47 22.46 -17.54
N ARG A 165 11.94 22.23 -16.30
CA ARG A 165 13.10 22.98 -15.77
C ARG A 165 14.42 22.66 -16.48
N ALA A 166 14.54 21.44 -17.04
CA ALA A 166 15.66 21.08 -17.91
C ALA A 166 15.55 21.60 -19.34
N GLY A 167 14.47 22.34 -19.69
CA GLY A 167 14.27 22.87 -21.05
C GLY A 167 13.93 21.80 -22.10
N LEU A 168 13.44 20.62 -21.68
CA LEU A 168 13.22 19.47 -22.54
C LEU A 168 11.80 19.30 -23.03
N THR A 169 10.82 20.02 -22.48
CA THR A 169 9.38 19.79 -22.75
C THR A 169 9.06 19.66 -24.23
N ALA A 170 9.45 20.65 -25.06
CA ALA A 170 9.18 20.62 -26.48
C ALA A 170 9.98 19.53 -27.24
N ARG A 171 11.21 19.25 -26.76
CA ARG A 171 12.11 18.27 -27.41
C ARG A 171 11.67 16.82 -27.24
N VAL A 172 10.93 16.52 -26.16
CA VAL A 172 10.48 15.14 -25.85
C VAL A 172 8.98 14.94 -26.02
N ALA A 173 8.21 16.00 -26.31
CA ALA A 173 6.74 15.99 -26.24
C ALA A 173 6.09 14.83 -27.02
N ASN A 174 6.53 14.57 -28.23
CA ASN A 174 6.02 13.49 -29.10
C ASN A 174 6.58 12.10 -28.79
N ARG A 175 7.48 11.99 -27.82
CA ARG A 175 8.12 10.74 -27.37
C ARG A 175 7.66 10.30 -25.98
N LEU A 176 6.81 11.10 -25.33
CA LEU A 176 6.30 10.77 -24.00
C LEU A 176 5.20 9.71 -24.10
N VAL A 177 5.37 8.64 -23.33
CA VAL A 177 4.37 7.57 -23.16
C VAL A 177 3.80 7.70 -21.75
N GLN A 178 2.57 8.18 -21.66
CA GLN A 178 1.90 8.33 -20.36
C GLN A 178 1.29 7.02 -19.88
N ALA A 179 1.63 6.65 -18.65
CA ALA A 179 1.06 5.54 -17.91
C ALA A 179 0.06 6.07 -16.85
N GLU A 180 -0.88 5.25 -16.43
CA GLU A 180 -1.84 5.63 -15.39
C GLU A 180 -1.13 5.95 -14.06
N ASN A 181 -0.15 5.13 -13.69
CA ASN A 181 0.60 5.26 -12.44
C ASN A 181 2.11 4.98 -12.65
N ILE A 182 2.89 5.23 -11.59
CA ILE A 182 4.36 5.15 -11.67
C ILE A 182 4.90 3.73 -11.84
N GLY A 183 4.19 2.72 -11.32
CA GLY A 183 4.54 1.31 -11.53
C GLY A 183 4.33 0.88 -12.98
N GLN A 184 3.24 1.30 -13.60
CA GLN A 184 2.96 1.03 -15.00
C GLN A 184 3.98 1.73 -15.92
N ALA A 185 4.41 2.97 -15.58
CA ALA A 185 5.48 3.63 -16.32
C ALA A 185 6.77 2.81 -16.33
N LEU A 186 7.16 2.25 -15.17
CA LEU A 186 8.30 1.34 -15.07
C LEU A 186 8.09 0.07 -15.91
N GLN A 187 6.90 -0.54 -15.85
CA GLN A 187 6.58 -1.74 -16.63
C GLN A 187 6.71 -1.52 -18.14
N TYR A 188 6.35 -0.34 -18.65
CA TYR A 188 6.57 -0.04 -20.09
C TYR A 188 8.04 -0.09 -20.48
N ALA A 189 8.93 0.43 -19.65
CA ALA A 189 10.36 0.33 -19.93
C ALA A 189 10.90 -1.10 -19.70
N GLN A 190 10.44 -1.80 -18.65
CA GLN A 190 10.83 -3.19 -18.40
C GLN A 190 10.46 -4.14 -19.54
N SER A 191 9.28 -3.94 -20.13
CA SER A 191 8.81 -4.76 -21.26
C SER A 191 9.38 -4.34 -22.62
N GLY A 192 10.18 -3.26 -22.69
CA GLY A 192 10.69 -2.71 -23.94
C GLY A 192 9.69 -1.87 -24.73
N ASN A 193 8.51 -1.58 -24.19
CA ASN A 193 7.54 -0.67 -24.78
C ASN A 193 7.97 0.81 -24.65
N ALA A 194 8.95 1.11 -23.78
CA ALA A 194 9.66 2.37 -23.70
C ALA A 194 11.18 2.11 -23.53
N ASP A 195 12.00 3.06 -23.96
CA ASP A 195 13.46 2.97 -23.84
C ASP A 195 13.90 3.25 -22.41
N VAL A 196 13.23 4.20 -21.76
CA VAL A 196 13.48 4.62 -20.38
C VAL A 196 12.16 4.92 -19.67
N ALA A 197 12.19 4.91 -18.33
CA ALA A 197 11.09 5.38 -17.49
C ALA A 197 11.58 6.41 -16.49
N LEU A 198 10.85 7.57 -16.40
CA LEU A 198 10.90 8.40 -15.21
C LEU A 198 10.04 7.73 -14.15
N THR A 199 10.68 7.16 -13.12
CA THR A 199 10.01 6.32 -12.12
C THR A 199 10.48 6.63 -10.70
N ALA A 200 9.90 5.95 -9.70
CA ALA A 200 10.28 6.11 -8.31
C ALA A 200 11.51 5.24 -7.98
N LEU A 201 12.50 5.82 -7.28
CA LEU A 201 13.65 5.07 -6.78
C LEU A 201 13.22 3.83 -5.98
N SER A 202 12.14 3.95 -5.21
CA SER A 202 11.62 2.87 -4.37
C SER A 202 11.18 1.61 -5.12
N LEU A 203 10.85 1.71 -6.38
CA LEU A 203 10.47 0.55 -7.21
C LEU A 203 11.69 -0.20 -7.75
N VAL A 204 12.83 0.48 -7.86
CA VAL A 204 14.06 -0.07 -8.45
C VAL A 204 15.21 -0.18 -7.45
N ALA A 205 15.04 0.34 -6.24
CA ALA A 205 16.02 0.23 -5.17
C ALA A 205 16.31 -1.23 -4.81
N GLY A 206 17.61 -1.56 -4.68
CA GLY A 206 18.05 -2.93 -4.35
C GLY A 206 18.26 -3.83 -5.58
N ASP A 207 17.75 -3.48 -6.73
CA ASP A 207 18.02 -4.18 -7.98
C ASP A 207 19.36 -3.68 -8.53
N LYS A 208 20.44 -4.36 -8.14
CA LYS A 208 21.82 -4.01 -8.57
C LYS A 208 22.05 -4.22 -10.07
N ALA A 209 21.06 -4.77 -10.74
CA ALA A 209 21.19 -5.22 -12.11
C ALA A 209 20.97 -4.11 -13.14
N ASP A 210 19.97 -3.26 -12.94
CA ASP A 210 19.55 -2.30 -13.94
C ASP A 210 20.02 -0.88 -13.62
N PRO A 211 20.55 -0.15 -14.61
CA PRO A 211 21.06 1.19 -14.40
C PRO A 211 19.92 2.19 -14.20
N TYR A 212 20.11 3.08 -13.24
CA TYR A 212 19.28 4.27 -13.07
C TYR A 212 20.13 5.49 -12.68
N ILE A 213 19.61 6.66 -12.93
CA ILE A 213 20.16 7.91 -12.44
C ILE A 213 19.09 8.64 -11.59
N VAL A 214 19.53 9.28 -10.52
CA VAL A 214 18.64 10.12 -9.70
C VAL A 214 18.46 11.46 -10.38
N VAL A 215 17.20 11.87 -10.57
CA VAL A 215 16.89 13.22 -11.06
C VAL A 215 17.16 14.22 -9.92
N PRO A 216 17.91 15.30 -10.18
CA PRO A 216 18.20 16.30 -9.16
C PRO A 216 16.94 16.89 -8.52
N ASP A 217 16.91 16.96 -7.19
CA ASP A 217 15.77 17.49 -6.42
C ASP A 217 15.47 18.97 -6.74
N THR A 218 16.42 19.70 -7.32
CA THR A 218 16.25 21.09 -7.78
C THR A 218 15.35 21.21 -9.02
N LEU A 219 15.12 20.10 -9.74
CA LEU A 219 14.33 20.08 -10.95
C LEU A 219 12.83 19.83 -10.73
N HIS A 220 12.41 19.52 -9.51
CA HIS A 220 10.98 19.32 -9.18
C HIS A 220 10.69 19.75 -7.73
N ALA A 221 9.43 19.90 -7.39
CA ALA A 221 9.03 20.08 -6.00
C ALA A 221 9.31 18.81 -5.19
N PRO A 222 9.60 18.91 -3.88
CA PRO A 222 9.78 17.74 -3.04
C PRO A 222 8.58 16.78 -3.11
N ILE A 223 8.85 15.47 -3.26
CA ILE A 223 7.80 14.45 -3.29
C ILE A 223 7.54 14.00 -1.85
N ALA A 224 7.05 14.92 -1.02
CA ALA A 224 6.68 14.65 0.37
C ALA A 224 5.40 13.84 0.41
N GLN A 225 5.45 12.65 1.01
CA GLN A 225 4.38 11.66 1.01
C GLN A 225 3.70 11.62 2.38
N SER A 226 2.38 11.51 2.39
CA SER A 226 1.62 11.45 3.64
C SER A 226 0.54 10.37 3.61
N ALA A 227 0.08 10.00 4.80
CA ALA A 227 -0.98 9.01 4.98
C ALA A 227 -2.02 9.52 5.97
N GLY A 228 -3.24 8.98 5.90
CA GLY A 228 -4.32 9.31 6.80
C GLY A 228 -5.31 8.16 6.99
N LEU A 229 -6.04 8.19 8.10
CA LEU A 229 -7.08 7.24 8.44
C LEU A 229 -8.39 7.61 7.74
N VAL A 230 -9.06 6.65 7.12
CA VAL A 230 -10.39 6.86 6.52
C VAL A 230 -11.42 7.05 7.64
N LYS A 231 -12.23 8.10 7.51
CA LYS A 231 -13.26 8.42 8.49
C LYS A 231 -14.34 7.34 8.53
N GLY A 232 -14.71 6.90 9.73
CA GLY A 232 -15.72 5.85 9.91
C GLY A 232 -15.22 4.43 9.62
N SER A 233 -13.92 4.24 9.40
CA SER A 233 -13.36 2.89 9.24
C SER A 233 -13.67 2.00 10.44
N PRO A 234 -14.21 0.78 10.24
CA PRO A 234 -14.40 -0.19 11.32
C PRO A 234 -13.08 -0.68 11.91
N GLN A 235 -11.96 -0.46 11.20
CA GLN A 235 -10.61 -0.82 11.62
C GLN A 235 -9.81 0.40 12.11
N ALA A 236 -10.47 1.45 12.62
CA ALA A 236 -9.82 2.72 13.00
C ALA A 236 -8.65 2.53 13.98
N ALA A 237 -8.78 1.68 14.98
CA ALA A 237 -7.71 1.40 15.94
C ALA A 237 -6.50 0.72 15.28
N LEU A 238 -6.74 -0.28 14.43
CA LEU A 238 -5.68 -0.97 13.68
C LEU A 238 -5.03 -0.04 12.65
N GLY A 239 -5.82 0.79 11.97
CA GLY A 239 -5.34 1.81 11.03
C GLY A 239 -4.44 2.84 11.71
N ALA A 240 -4.81 3.33 12.91
CA ALA A 240 -3.98 4.23 13.70
C ALA A 240 -2.65 3.58 14.11
N ARG A 241 -2.66 2.30 14.49
CA ARG A 241 -1.43 1.53 14.77
C ARG A 241 -0.56 1.42 13.51
N PHE A 242 -1.16 1.18 12.34
CA PHE A 242 -0.43 1.12 11.08
C PHE A 242 0.22 2.47 10.74
N LEU A 243 -0.51 3.58 10.87
CA LEU A 243 0.05 4.93 10.68
C LEU A 243 1.22 5.21 11.63
N THR A 244 1.07 4.87 12.91
CA THR A 244 2.15 5.00 13.90
C THR A 244 3.36 4.12 13.54
N PHE A 245 3.13 2.90 13.05
CA PHE A 245 4.19 2.00 12.63
C PHE A 245 4.97 2.57 11.44
N ILE A 246 4.30 2.98 10.35
CA ILE A 246 4.99 3.46 9.14
C ILE A 246 5.71 4.81 9.34
N THR A 247 5.33 5.59 10.36
CA THR A 247 6.00 6.85 10.74
C THR A 247 6.99 6.69 11.90
N GLY A 248 7.04 5.50 12.48
CA GLY A 248 7.86 5.21 13.67
C GLY A 248 9.32 4.91 13.36
N LYS A 249 10.14 4.92 14.42
CA LYS A 249 11.58 4.65 14.34
C LYS A 249 11.91 3.29 13.73
N SER A 250 11.07 2.27 13.92
CA SER A 250 11.25 0.92 13.38
C SER A 250 11.10 0.87 11.85
N ALA A 251 10.27 1.73 11.26
CA ALA A 251 10.11 1.80 9.81
C ALA A 251 11.20 2.65 9.12
N ALA A 252 11.86 3.55 9.85
CA ALA A 252 12.85 4.47 9.29
C ALA A 252 13.99 3.76 8.51
N PRO A 253 14.65 2.70 9.01
CA PRO A 253 15.66 1.98 8.24
C PRO A 253 15.08 1.27 7.00
N ILE A 254 13.81 0.85 7.06
CA ILE A 254 13.13 0.24 5.90
C ILE A 254 12.95 1.29 4.82
N TRP A 255 12.41 2.46 5.15
CA TRP A 255 12.24 3.56 4.19
C TRP A 255 13.56 3.92 3.50
N LYS A 256 14.66 4.10 4.27
CA LYS A 256 15.98 4.42 3.74
C LYS A 256 16.49 3.34 2.78
N ARG A 257 16.32 2.05 3.11
CA ARG A 257 16.74 0.93 2.25
C ARG A 257 16.05 0.93 0.89
N TYR A 258 14.79 1.40 0.84
CA TYR A 258 14.04 1.53 -0.41
C TYR A 258 14.20 2.92 -1.07
N GLY A 259 15.22 3.69 -0.69
CA GLY A 259 15.59 4.93 -1.36
C GLY A 259 14.76 6.17 -0.98
N TYR A 260 14.00 6.10 0.09
CA TYR A 260 13.30 7.26 0.64
C TYR A 260 14.21 8.06 1.58
N SER A 261 14.02 9.38 1.60
CA SER A 261 14.47 10.24 2.70
C SER A 261 13.38 10.33 3.76
N LEU A 262 13.78 10.57 5.01
CA LEU A 262 12.85 10.84 6.11
C LEU A 262 12.48 12.33 6.14
N PRO A 263 11.28 12.68 6.66
CA PRO A 263 10.85 14.06 6.85
C PRO A 263 11.74 14.86 7.76
#